data_76b9850ffd7436e6fced2d5a1966a2e4
#
_entry.id   76b9850ffd7436e6fced2d5a1966a2e4
#
_cell.length_a   1.000
_cell.length_b   1.000
_cell.length_c   1.000
_cell.angle_alpha   90.00
_cell.angle_beta   90.00
_cell.angle_gamma   90.00
#
_symmetry.space_group_name_H-M   'P 1'
#
loop_
_entity.id
_entity.type
_entity.pdbx_description
1 polymer ?
#
loop_
_entity_poly.entity_id
_entity_poly.type
_entity_poly.pdbx_seq_one_letter_code
_entity_poly.pdbx_strand_id
1 'polypeptide(L)'
;RDFCLSRGLGDVYKRQTYANVVFSYGTERFLEKAKNVGMDGLILPDVPFEEKEEFDSVCKKYGIDLISLIAPTSHDRIRMIAKEASGFVYCVSSLGVTGTRSAITTDIGAMVKLVKEENDIPCAVGFGISTPEQAAKMCQSADGAIVGSAIVKLCEKYGKDCVPYVAEYVKSMVEACK
;
A
#
# COMPACT_ATOMS: atom_id res chain seq x y z
N ARG A 1 -0.69 13.90 -9.03
CA ARG A 1 0.10 14.02 -7.78
C ARG A 1 1.14 12.92 -7.80
N ASP A 2 2.41 13.31 -7.83
CA ASP A 2 3.50 12.34 -7.81
C ASP A 2 3.54 11.61 -6.48
N PHE A 3 3.71 10.31 -6.54
CA PHE A 3 3.90 9.46 -5.38
C PHE A 3 5.21 9.76 -4.63
N CYS A 4 6.06 10.60 -5.20
CA CYS A 4 7.35 10.95 -4.64
C CYS A 4 7.23 12.05 -3.59
N LEU A 5 7.12 11.65 -2.37
CA LEU A 5 6.92 12.45 -1.16
C LEU A 5 8.02 13.47 -0.85
N SER A 6 9.17 13.42 -1.51
CA SER A 6 10.34 14.22 -1.14
C SER A 6 10.47 15.55 -1.88
N ARG A 7 9.54 15.91 -2.77
CA ARG A 7 9.66 17.10 -3.63
C ARG A 7 8.75 18.28 -3.27
N GLY A 8 8.29 18.35 -2.03
CA GLY A 8 7.45 19.47 -1.58
C GLY A 8 6.01 19.44 -2.09
N LEU A 9 5.54 18.32 -2.60
CA LEU A 9 4.19 18.14 -3.13
C LEU A 9 3.16 17.74 -2.06
N GLY A 10 3.56 17.67 -0.82
CA GLY A 10 2.74 17.24 0.32
C GLY A 10 2.61 15.72 0.42
N ASP A 11 2.03 15.28 1.53
CA ASP A 11 1.79 13.86 1.78
C ASP A 11 0.62 13.33 0.97
N VAL A 12 0.68 12.04 0.59
CA VAL A 12 -0.43 11.30 -0.02
C VAL A 12 -1.13 10.49 1.07
N TYR A 13 -2.37 10.84 1.38
CA TYR A 13 -3.14 10.20 2.46
C TYR A 13 -3.94 9.02 1.94
N LYS A 14 -3.60 7.84 2.44
CA LYS A 14 -4.30 6.58 2.17
C LYS A 14 -4.89 6.01 3.44
N ARG A 15 -6.04 5.37 3.32
CA ARG A 15 -6.64 4.58 4.40
C ARG A 15 -6.77 3.13 3.95
N GLN A 16 -6.43 2.23 4.87
CA GLN A 16 -6.69 0.80 4.70
C GLN A 16 -7.75 0.38 5.72
N THR A 17 -8.77 -0.30 5.23
CA THR A 17 -9.83 -0.87 6.06
C THR A 17 -10.44 -2.07 5.34
N TYR A 18 -11.36 -2.77 5.99
CA TYR A 18 -12.13 -3.83 5.36
C TYR A 18 -13.39 -3.28 4.68
N ALA A 19 -13.83 -3.96 3.62
CA ALA A 19 -15.01 -3.55 2.83
C ALA A 19 -16.28 -3.45 3.69
N ASN A 20 -16.47 -4.38 4.64
CA ASN A 20 -17.62 -4.36 5.53
C ASN A 20 -17.73 -3.07 6.36
N VAL A 21 -16.61 -2.44 6.72
CA VAL A 21 -16.59 -1.16 7.45
C VAL A 21 -17.10 -0.04 6.56
N VAL A 22 -16.62 0.03 5.32
CA VAL A 22 -17.06 1.02 4.32
C VAL A 22 -18.54 0.82 4.00
N PHE A 23 -18.94 -0.42 3.76
CA PHE A 23 -20.29 -0.80 3.44
C PHE A 23 -21.27 -0.46 4.56
N SER A 24 -20.95 -0.81 5.81
CA SER A 24 -21.78 -0.53 6.99
C SER A 24 -21.93 0.96 7.29
N TYR A 25 -20.89 1.77 6.95
CA TYR A 25 -20.98 3.23 7.08
C TYR A 25 -21.82 3.87 5.96
N GLY A 26 -22.00 3.16 4.85
CA GLY A 26 -22.54 3.60 3.58
C GLY A 26 -21.42 4.11 2.66
N THR A 27 -21.18 3.42 1.55
CA THR A 27 -20.04 3.65 0.64
C THR A 27 -19.97 5.10 0.15
N GLU A 28 -21.09 5.66 -0.32
CA GLU A 28 -21.16 7.06 -0.74
C GLU A 28 -20.79 8.04 0.38
N ARG A 29 -21.40 7.87 1.54
CA ARG A 29 -21.18 8.73 2.71
C ARG A 29 -19.76 8.65 3.22
N PHE A 30 -19.15 7.44 3.17
CA PHE A 30 -17.76 7.22 3.56
C PHE A 30 -16.80 7.97 2.63
N LEU A 31 -17.00 7.83 1.31
CA LEU A 31 -16.11 8.41 0.31
C LEU A 31 -16.27 9.93 0.19
N GLU A 32 -17.50 10.45 0.34
CA GLU A 32 -17.72 11.89 0.46
C GLU A 32 -16.94 12.48 1.64
N LYS A 33 -17.04 11.85 2.82
CA LYS A 33 -16.30 12.30 4.01
C LYS A 33 -14.78 12.14 3.83
N ALA A 34 -14.33 11.05 3.21
CA ALA A 34 -12.95 10.80 2.88
C ALA A 34 -12.37 11.91 1.99
N LYS A 35 -13.11 12.30 0.95
CA LYS A 35 -12.75 13.43 0.08
C LYS A 35 -12.63 14.73 0.86
N ASN A 36 -13.60 15.02 1.73
CA ASN A 36 -13.65 16.26 2.51
C ASN A 36 -12.48 16.39 3.50
N VAL A 37 -11.90 15.28 3.97
CA VAL A 37 -10.70 15.28 4.82
C VAL A 37 -9.40 15.14 4.03
N GLY A 38 -9.45 15.19 2.69
CA GLY A 38 -8.28 15.18 1.83
C GLY A 38 -7.66 13.80 1.62
N MET A 39 -8.44 12.72 1.72
CA MET A 39 -7.96 11.37 1.43
C MET A 39 -7.74 11.18 -0.07
N ASP A 40 -6.59 10.65 -0.46
CA ASP A 40 -6.20 10.42 -1.86
C ASP A 40 -6.47 8.98 -2.31
N GLY A 41 -6.40 7.99 -1.43
CA GLY A 41 -6.57 6.59 -1.80
C GLY A 41 -7.15 5.70 -0.70
N LEU A 42 -7.84 4.65 -1.13
CA LEU A 42 -8.46 3.63 -0.29
C LEU A 42 -7.88 2.24 -0.62
N ILE A 43 -7.50 1.50 0.41
CA ILE A 43 -7.03 0.11 0.31
C ILE A 43 -8.07 -0.79 0.98
N LEU A 44 -8.63 -1.72 0.21
CA LEU A 44 -9.58 -2.74 0.66
C LEU A 44 -8.99 -4.14 0.40
N PRO A 45 -8.26 -4.73 1.36
CA PRO A 45 -7.51 -5.97 1.12
C PRO A 45 -8.38 -7.22 0.98
N ASP A 46 -9.63 -7.13 1.35
CA ASP A 46 -10.64 -8.20 1.31
C ASP A 46 -11.57 -8.12 0.08
N VAL A 47 -11.38 -7.13 -0.79
CA VAL A 47 -12.13 -7.03 -2.06
C VAL A 47 -11.31 -7.64 -3.19
N PRO A 48 -11.78 -8.76 -3.80
CA PRO A 48 -11.13 -9.33 -4.97
C PRO A 48 -11.29 -8.39 -6.18
N PHE A 49 -10.38 -8.53 -7.13
CA PHE A 49 -10.37 -7.68 -8.33
C PHE A 49 -11.71 -7.72 -9.10
N GLU A 50 -12.34 -8.86 -9.14
CA GLU A 50 -13.60 -9.09 -9.84
C GLU A 50 -14.81 -8.35 -9.20
N GLU A 51 -14.71 -8.02 -7.92
CA GLU A 51 -15.77 -7.33 -7.16
C GLU A 51 -15.45 -5.85 -6.91
N LYS A 52 -14.32 -5.36 -7.40
CA LYS A 52 -13.87 -3.99 -7.13
C LYS A 52 -14.84 -2.90 -7.60
N GLU A 53 -15.60 -3.18 -8.68
CA GLU A 53 -16.47 -2.19 -9.33
C GLU A 53 -17.51 -1.60 -8.38
N GLU A 54 -17.93 -2.37 -7.37
CA GLU A 54 -18.85 -1.91 -6.33
C GLU A 54 -18.30 -0.70 -5.54
N PHE A 55 -16.98 -0.61 -5.41
CA PHE A 55 -16.30 0.51 -4.72
C PHE A 55 -15.63 1.47 -5.69
N ASP A 56 -15.06 0.97 -6.79
CA ASP A 56 -14.23 1.73 -7.72
C ASP A 56 -15.01 2.85 -8.42
N SER A 57 -16.24 2.58 -8.84
CA SER A 57 -17.12 3.57 -9.45
C SER A 57 -17.39 4.76 -8.50
N VAL A 58 -17.61 4.48 -7.21
CA VAL A 58 -17.83 5.52 -6.21
C VAL A 58 -16.54 6.23 -5.84
N CYS A 59 -15.42 5.49 -5.74
CA CYS A 59 -14.08 6.07 -5.53
C CYS A 59 -13.74 7.08 -6.63
N LYS A 60 -13.93 6.72 -7.89
CA LYS A 60 -13.72 7.60 -9.06
C LYS A 60 -14.58 8.86 -9.01
N LYS A 61 -15.86 8.74 -8.63
CA LYS A 61 -16.77 9.88 -8.46
C LYS A 61 -16.22 10.92 -7.49
N TYR A 62 -15.55 10.50 -6.42
CA TYR A 62 -14.97 11.38 -5.41
C TYR A 62 -13.48 11.71 -5.65
N GLY A 63 -12.88 11.21 -6.72
CA GLY A 63 -11.47 11.41 -7.04
C GLY A 63 -10.53 10.77 -6.00
N ILE A 64 -10.88 9.58 -5.51
CA ILE A 64 -10.12 8.74 -4.60
C ILE A 64 -9.66 7.51 -5.37
N ASP A 65 -8.39 7.17 -5.33
CA ASP A 65 -7.88 5.95 -5.96
C ASP A 65 -8.24 4.71 -5.12
N LEU A 66 -8.88 3.72 -5.73
CA LEU A 66 -8.97 2.38 -5.16
C LEU A 66 -7.70 1.62 -5.47
N ILE A 67 -6.85 1.45 -4.46
CA ILE A 67 -5.51 0.89 -4.62
C ILE A 67 -5.58 -0.61 -4.87
N SER A 68 -5.05 -1.03 -6.01
CA SER A 68 -5.01 -2.44 -6.40
C SER A 68 -3.94 -3.21 -5.63
N LEU A 69 -4.30 -4.40 -5.11
CA LEU A 69 -3.37 -5.33 -4.49
C LEU A 69 -3.02 -6.45 -5.47
N ILE A 70 -1.73 -6.73 -5.60
CA ILE A 70 -1.20 -7.84 -6.40
C ILE A 70 -0.42 -8.76 -5.48
N ALA A 71 -0.85 -10.02 -5.41
CA ALA A 71 -0.18 -11.09 -4.69
C ALA A 71 0.59 -11.99 -5.68
N PRO A 72 1.54 -12.82 -5.22
CA PRO A 72 2.18 -13.83 -6.05
C PRO A 72 1.14 -14.81 -6.62
N THR A 73 0.83 -14.67 -7.90
CA THR A 73 -0.19 -15.42 -8.62
C THR A 73 0.23 -15.57 -10.09
N SER A 74 -0.69 -15.96 -10.99
CA SER A 74 -0.38 -16.08 -12.41
C SER A 74 0.00 -14.73 -13.05
N HIS A 75 0.88 -14.78 -14.04
CA HIS A 75 1.33 -13.60 -14.77
C HIS A 75 0.17 -12.86 -15.45
N ASP A 76 -0.79 -13.61 -16.02
CA ASP A 76 -1.95 -13.03 -16.69
C ASP A 76 -2.83 -12.24 -15.71
N ARG A 77 -3.01 -12.76 -14.49
CA ARG A 77 -3.76 -12.06 -13.44
C ARG A 77 -3.05 -10.78 -12.99
N ILE A 78 -1.74 -10.83 -12.84
CA ILE A 78 -0.93 -9.64 -12.50
C ILE A 78 -1.12 -8.57 -13.57
N ARG A 79 -0.98 -8.91 -14.85
CA ARG A 79 -1.17 -7.98 -15.97
C ARG A 79 -2.58 -7.42 -16.03
N MET A 80 -3.59 -8.26 -15.86
CA MET A 80 -4.99 -7.83 -15.86
C MET A 80 -5.26 -6.77 -14.77
N ILE A 81 -4.80 -7.00 -13.55
CA ILE A 81 -4.97 -6.06 -12.44
C ILE A 81 -4.17 -4.76 -12.70
N ALA A 82 -2.94 -4.88 -13.19
CA ALA A 82 -2.04 -3.75 -13.45
C ALA A 82 -2.62 -2.77 -14.49
N LYS A 83 -3.27 -3.27 -15.55
CA LYS A 83 -3.87 -2.43 -16.60
C LYS A 83 -4.89 -1.44 -16.08
N GLU A 84 -5.64 -1.82 -15.05
CA GLU A 84 -6.72 -1.00 -14.51
C GLU A 84 -6.34 -0.30 -13.20
N ALA A 85 -5.11 -0.48 -12.73
CA ALA A 85 -4.66 0.11 -11.48
C ALA A 85 -4.51 1.63 -11.58
N SER A 86 -4.83 2.32 -10.49
CA SER A 86 -4.64 3.76 -10.33
C SER A 86 -3.88 4.09 -9.04
N GLY A 87 -3.30 5.28 -8.96
CA GLY A 87 -2.51 5.73 -7.82
C GLY A 87 -1.19 4.97 -7.70
N PHE A 88 -1.21 3.77 -7.16
CA PHE A 88 -0.06 2.84 -7.12
C PHE A 88 -0.53 1.40 -7.00
N VAL A 89 0.37 0.45 -7.22
CA VAL A 89 0.11 -0.97 -6.98
C VAL A 89 0.74 -1.41 -5.67
N TYR A 90 -0.08 -2.00 -4.80
CA TYR A 90 0.38 -2.65 -3.58
C TYR A 90 0.81 -4.09 -3.88
N CYS A 91 2.12 -4.32 -3.99
CA CYS A 91 2.69 -5.65 -4.18
C CYS A 91 2.80 -6.38 -2.83
N VAL A 92 2.03 -7.44 -2.67
CA VAL A 92 2.04 -8.28 -1.47
C VAL A 92 3.18 -9.28 -1.57
N SER A 93 4.14 -9.23 -0.65
CA SER A 93 5.36 -10.06 -0.71
C SER A 93 5.13 -11.55 -0.37
N SER A 94 3.97 -11.91 0.12
CA SER A 94 3.65 -13.32 0.40
C SER A 94 2.13 -13.55 0.52
N LEU A 95 1.69 -14.75 0.20
CA LEU A 95 0.35 -15.24 0.51
C LEU A 95 0.29 -15.55 2.03
N GLY A 96 -0.27 -14.68 2.82
CA GLY A 96 -0.42 -14.91 4.26
C GLY A 96 -0.87 -13.69 5.07
N VAL A 97 -1.08 -13.90 6.35
CA VAL A 97 -1.56 -12.89 7.30
C VAL A 97 -0.49 -11.84 7.63
N THR A 98 -0.95 -10.68 8.10
CA THR A 98 -0.11 -9.58 8.59
C THR A 98 0.84 -10.02 9.70
N GLY A 99 2.05 -9.46 9.73
CA GLY A 99 3.06 -9.73 10.75
C GLY A 99 4.48 -9.44 10.27
N THR A 100 5.44 -9.51 11.18
CA THR A 100 6.87 -9.41 10.85
C THR A 100 7.42 -10.78 10.46
N ARG A 101 8.27 -10.86 9.41
CA ARG A 101 8.86 -12.10 8.91
C ARG A 101 10.38 -12.01 8.81
N SER A 102 11.04 -13.15 8.98
CA SER A 102 12.51 -13.26 8.87
C SER A 102 12.99 -13.41 7.42
N ALA A 103 12.15 -13.93 6.51
CA ALA A 103 12.51 -14.12 5.11
C ALA A 103 11.31 -13.83 4.18
N ILE A 104 11.60 -13.20 3.05
CA ILE A 104 10.68 -12.99 1.93
C ILE A 104 11.21 -13.82 0.76
N THR A 105 10.45 -14.84 0.36
CA THR A 105 10.86 -15.81 -0.68
C THR A 105 10.29 -15.49 -2.06
N THR A 106 9.34 -14.57 -2.15
CA THR A 106 8.70 -14.17 -3.41
C THR A 106 9.67 -13.37 -4.28
N ASP A 107 9.72 -13.66 -5.57
CA ASP A 107 10.41 -12.83 -6.56
C ASP A 107 9.61 -11.55 -6.84
N ILE A 108 9.87 -10.54 -6.01
CA ILE A 108 9.23 -9.22 -6.11
C ILE A 108 9.65 -8.52 -7.41
N GLY A 109 10.90 -8.69 -7.83
CA GLY A 109 11.41 -8.05 -9.06
C GLY A 109 10.65 -8.49 -10.29
N ALA A 110 10.40 -9.79 -10.43
CA ALA A 110 9.60 -10.32 -11.53
C ALA A 110 8.15 -9.79 -11.49
N MET A 111 7.55 -9.71 -10.31
CA MET A 111 6.18 -9.21 -10.16
C MET A 111 6.08 -7.72 -10.51
N VAL A 112 6.98 -6.88 -10.00
CA VAL A 112 7.03 -5.43 -10.32
C VAL A 112 7.27 -5.23 -11.81
N LYS A 113 8.16 -6.01 -12.43
CA LYS A 113 8.41 -5.93 -13.87
C LYS A 113 7.14 -6.17 -14.68
N LEU A 114 6.36 -7.21 -14.34
CA LEU A 114 5.08 -7.48 -15.01
C LEU A 114 4.07 -6.34 -14.88
N VAL A 115 4.03 -5.68 -13.71
CA VAL A 115 3.19 -4.50 -13.51
C VAL A 115 3.65 -3.35 -14.42
N LYS A 116 4.95 -3.05 -14.41
CA LYS A 116 5.55 -1.94 -15.20
C LYS A 116 5.45 -2.16 -16.71
N GLU A 117 5.38 -3.40 -17.18
CA GLU A 117 5.13 -3.71 -18.59
C GLU A 117 3.72 -3.27 -19.04
N GLU A 118 2.74 -3.27 -18.14
CA GLU A 118 1.34 -2.96 -18.46
C GLU A 118 0.94 -1.53 -18.08
N ASN A 119 1.54 -0.98 -17.01
CA ASN A 119 1.18 0.32 -16.47
C ASN A 119 2.38 0.94 -15.72
N ASP A 120 2.82 2.11 -16.16
CA ASP A 120 3.94 2.82 -15.54
C ASP A 120 3.50 3.63 -14.31
N ILE A 121 2.93 2.94 -13.33
CA ILE A 121 2.58 3.52 -12.04
C ILE A 121 3.49 3.01 -10.92
N PRO A 122 3.65 3.74 -9.81
CA PRO A 122 4.47 3.30 -8.70
C PRO A 122 4.03 1.95 -8.13
N CYS A 123 5.02 1.12 -7.76
CA CYS A 123 4.82 -0.14 -7.07
C CYS A 123 5.40 -0.05 -5.66
N ALA A 124 4.59 -0.34 -4.65
CA ALA A 124 5.04 -0.39 -3.26
C ALA A 124 4.88 -1.80 -2.71
N VAL A 125 5.93 -2.33 -2.07
CA VAL A 125 5.94 -3.69 -1.53
C VAL A 125 5.61 -3.68 -0.05
N GLY A 126 4.68 -4.52 0.35
CA GLY A 126 4.28 -4.67 1.75
C GLY A 126 4.22 -6.12 2.21
N PHE A 127 3.90 -6.31 3.48
CA PHE A 127 3.87 -7.56 4.24
C PHE A 127 5.24 -8.08 4.70
N GLY A 128 5.44 -8.03 6.01
CA GLY A 128 6.56 -8.64 6.70
C GLY A 128 7.84 -7.79 6.77
N ILE A 129 7.87 -6.62 6.13
CA ILE A 129 9.02 -5.71 6.19
C ILE A 129 9.10 -5.08 7.58
N SER A 130 10.25 -5.20 8.23
CA SER A 130 10.46 -4.73 9.60
C SER A 130 11.87 -4.20 9.88
N THR A 131 12.83 -4.36 8.96
CA THR A 131 14.19 -3.87 9.12
C THR A 131 14.64 -3.02 7.94
N PRO A 132 15.59 -2.10 8.15
CA PRO A 132 16.16 -1.29 7.07
C PRO A 132 16.71 -2.11 5.92
N GLU A 133 17.38 -3.25 6.20
CA GLU A 133 17.96 -4.14 5.20
C GLU A 133 16.85 -4.77 4.32
N GLN A 134 15.73 -5.16 4.93
CA GLN A 134 14.59 -5.67 4.19
C GLN A 134 13.98 -4.58 3.30
N ALA A 135 13.84 -3.35 3.82
CA ALA A 135 13.35 -2.21 3.05
C ALA A 135 14.29 -1.91 1.86
N ALA A 136 15.60 -1.81 2.11
CA ALA A 136 16.61 -1.62 1.06
C ALA A 136 16.50 -2.66 -0.06
N LYS A 137 16.37 -3.94 0.32
CA LYS A 137 16.21 -5.03 -0.65
C LYS A 137 14.94 -4.87 -1.51
N MET A 138 13.83 -4.46 -0.92
CA MET A 138 12.59 -4.24 -1.68
C MET A 138 12.69 -3.03 -2.60
N CYS A 139 13.30 -1.94 -2.12
CA CYS A 139 13.48 -0.71 -2.90
C CYS A 139 14.48 -0.85 -4.07
N GLN A 140 15.23 -1.95 -4.18
CA GLN A 140 16.00 -2.28 -5.38
C GLN A 140 15.13 -2.63 -6.59
N SER A 141 13.92 -3.11 -6.37
CA SER A 141 13.02 -3.60 -7.42
C SER A 141 11.67 -2.89 -7.46
N ALA A 142 11.34 -2.09 -6.45
CA ALA A 142 10.08 -1.39 -6.32
C ALA A 142 10.31 0.08 -5.95
N ASP A 143 9.31 0.93 -6.18
CA ASP A 143 9.38 2.36 -5.91
C ASP A 143 9.25 2.69 -4.40
N GLY A 144 8.86 1.72 -3.58
CA GLY A 144 8.74 1.92 -2.15
C GLY A 144 8.43 0.66 -1.34
N ALA A 145 8.55 0.78 -0.02
CA ALA A 145 8.22 -0.26 0.94
C ALA A 145 7.11 0.21 1.89
N ILE A 146 6.18 -0.69 2.22
CA ILE A 146 5.07 -0.43 3.16
C ILE A 146 5.35 -1.16 4.45
N VAL A 147 5.43 -0.40 5.54
CA VAL A 147 5.72 -0.90 6.89
C VAL A 147 4.59 -0.50 7.83
N GLY A 148 3.94 -1.49 8.41
CA GLY A 148 2.84 -1.28 9.35
C GLY A 148 3.10 -1.93 10.71
N SER A 149 3.12 -3.26 10.77
CA SER A 149 3.16 -4.02 12.03
C SER A 149 4.36 -3.68 12.93
N ALA A 150 5.51 -3.33 12.36
CA ALA A 150 6.67 -2.91 13.14
C ALA A 150 6.44 -1.57 13.85
N ILE A 151 5.79 -0.62 13.18
CA ILE A 151 5.41 0.67 13.77
C ILE A 151 4.36 0.47 14.88
N VAL A 152 3.35 -0.39 14.63
CA VAL A 152 2.34 -0.72 15.64
C VAL A 152 2.98 -1.30 16.90
N LYS A 153 3.97 -2.19 16.77
CA LYS A 153 4.73 -2.74 17.92
C LYS A 153 5.49 -1.66 18.71
N LEU A 154 6.03 -0.65 18.03
CA LEU A 154 6.65 0.49 18.72
C LEU A 154 5.61 1.29 19.50
N CYS A 155 4.44 1.54 18.91
CA CYS A 155 3.34 2.21 19.59
C CYS A 155 2.85 1.41 20.81
N GLU A 156 2.73 0.09 20.68
CA GLU A 156 2.38 -0.80 21.80
C GLU A 156 3.41 -0.73 22.93
N LYS A 157 4.70 -0.78 22.58
CA LYS A 157 5.80 -0.78 23.55
C LYS A 157 5.92 0.54 24.32
N TYR A 158 5.76 1.68 23.64
CA TYR A 158 6.07 3.01 24.20
C TYR A 158 4.80 3.85 24.49
N GLY A 159 3.61 3.37 24.13
CA GLY A 159 2.34 4.04 24.39
C GLY A 159 2.33 5.48 23.88
N LYS A 160 2.00 6.44 24.75
CA LYS A 160 1.93 7.86 24.42
C LYS A 160 3.28 8.49 24.05
N ASP A 161 4.38 7.88 24.46
CA ASP A 161 5.74 8.36 24.22
C ASP A 161 6.38 7.74 22.97
N CYS A 162 5.60 7.05 22.13
CA CYS A 162 6.10 6.33 20.96
C CYS A 162 6.66 7.22 19.84
N VAL A 163 6.25 8.49 19.75
CA VAL A 163 6.56 9.37 18.62
C VAL A 163 8.05 9.45 18.29
N PRO A 164 9.00 9.73 19.21
CA PRO A 164 10.41 9.80 18.89
C PRO A 164 10.98 8.45 18.39
N TYR A 165 10.56 7.34 18.96
CA TYR A 165 10.99 5.99 18.55
C TYR A 165 10.48 5.63 17.16
N VAL A 166 9.24 5.96 16.86
CA VAL A 166 8.66 5.78 15.52
C VAL A 166 9.38 6.66 14.51
N ALA A 167 9.66 7.93 14.84
CA ALA A 167 10.37 8.84 13.95
C ALA A 167 11.79 8.35 13.62
N GLU A 168 12.55 7.90 14.62
CA GLU A 168 13.88 7.34 14.42
C GLU A 168 13.84 6.07 13.55
N TYR A 169 12.90 5.16 13.84
CA TYR A 169 12.69 3.96 13.07
C TYR A 169 12.34 4.27 11.60
N VAL A 170 11.36 5.15 11.36
CA VAL A 170 10.98 5.54 10.00
C VAL A 170 12.15 6.19 9.27
N LYS A 171 12.93 7.05 9.95
CA LYS A 171 14.13 7.66 9.37
C LYS A 171 15.11 6.60 8.89
N SER A 172 15.41 5.58 9.71
CA SER A 172 16.33 4.50 9.33
C SER A 172 15.82 3.71 8.13
N MET A 173 14.49 3.47 8.03
CA MET A 173 13.89 2.78 6.89
C MET A 173 13.99 3.61 5.61
N VAL A 174 13.72 4.92 5.68
CA VAL A 174 13.81 5.83 4.53
C VAL A 174 15.26 5.98 4.05
N GLU A 175 16.22 6.08 4.96
CA GLU A 175 17.65 6.16 4.61
C GLU A 175 18.14 4.91 3.89
N ALA A 176 17.64 3.75 4.25
CA ALA A 176 17.97 2.49 3.61
C ALA A 176 17.36 2.32 2.20
N CYS A 177 16.30 3.06 1.87
CA CYS A 177 15.65 3.03 0.55
C CYS A 177 16.18 4.09 -0.44
N LYS A 178 17.17 4.87 -0.05
CA LYS A 178 17.84 5.86 -0.92
C LYS A 178 18.97 5.22 -1.71
#